data_7c8afe9bbc001d31da650adc3e0dbc0b
#
_entry.id   7c8afe9bbc001d31da650adc3e0dbc0b
#
_cell.length_a   1.000
_cell.length_b   1.000
_cell.length_c   1.000
_cell.angle_alpha   90.00
_cell.angle_beta   90.00
_cell.angle_gamma   90.00
#
_symmetry.space_group_name_H-M   'P 1'
#
loop_
_entity.id
_entity.type
_entity.pdbx_description
1 polymer ?
#
loop_
_entity_poly.entity_id
_entity_poly.type
_entity_poly.pdbx_seq_one_letter_code
_entity_poly.pdbx_strand_id
1 'polypeptide(L)' 'MKGIVVRKLKEMGIRKIEGKKLELYNYYTLCMFLDKVEKGEKLN' A
#
# COMPACT_ATOMS: atom_id res chain seq x y z
N MET A 1 -2.67 -12.89 -3.36
CA MET A 1 -2.90 -11.74 -3.73
C MET A 1 -2.21 -10.56 -3.09
N LYS A 2 -1.57 -10.78 -1.93
CA LYS A 2 -0.80 -9.71 -1.30
C LYS A 2 0.27 -9.15 -2.25
N GLY A 3 0.94 -10.01 -3.02
CA GLY A 3 1.99 -9.56 -3.92
C GLY A 3 1.50 -8.60 -5.00
N ILE A 4 0.25 -8.78 -5.47
CA ILE A 4 -0.30 -7.91 -6.48
C ILE A 4 -0.54 -6.51 -5.92
N VAL A 5 -1.09 -6.44 -4.70
CA VAL A 5 -1.36 -5.16 -4.05
C VAL A 5 -0.06 -4.42 -3.74
N VAL A 6 0.94 -5.15 -3.23
CA VAL A 6 2.25 -4.57 -2.95
C VAL A 6 2.85 -3.99 -4.22
N ARG A 7 2.77 -4.74 -5.32
CA ARG A 7 3.32 -4.26 -6.60
C ARG A 7 2.61 -2.99 -7.07
N LYS A 8 1.29 -2.96 -6.96
CA LYS A 8 0.53 -1.78 -7.38
C LYS A 8 0.93 -0.55 -6.57
N LEU A 9 1.08 -0.71 -5.27
CA LEU A 9 1.50 0.40 -4.41
C LEU A 9 2.90 0.88 -4.77
N LYS A 10 3.82 -0.06 -5.05
CA LYS A 10 5.17 0.29 -5.46
C LYS A 10 5.18 1.02 -6.80
N GLU A 11 4.31 0.64 -7.72
CA GLU A 11 4.20 1.33 -9.00
C GLU A 11 3.73 2.77 -8.83
N MET A 12 3.05 3.05 -7.74
CA MET A 12 2.63 4.42 -7.39
C MET A 12 3.70 5.16 -6.60
N GLY A 13 4.87 4.56 -6.43
CA GLY A 13 5.97 5.18 -5.71
C GLY A 13 5.95 4.96 -4.21
N ILE A 14 5.08 4.09 -3.72
CA ILE A 14 4.93 3.84 -2.28
C ILE A 14 5.66 2.56 -1.92
N ARG A 15 6.67 2.65 -1.05
CA ARG A 15 7.44 1.48 -0.61
C ARG A 15 7.29 1.21 0.87
N LYS A 16 6.95 2.23 1.65
CA LYS A 16 6.74 2.13 3.10
C LYS A 16 5.56 2.99 3.48
N ILE A 17 4.90 2.62 4.55
CA ILE A 17 3.81 3.41 5.12
C ILE A 17 4.08 3.53 6.60
N GLU A 18 4.20 4.77 7.09
CA GLU A 18 4.52 5.05 8.48
C GLU A 18 5.81 4.34 8.93
N GLY A 19 6.80 4.35 8.02
CA GLY A 19 8.12 3.79 8.33
C GLY A 19 8.19 2.28 8.26
N LYS A 20 7.10 1.59 7.93
CA LYS A 20 7.04 0.14 7.89
C LYS A 20 6.89 -0.33 6.45
N LYS A 21 7.69 -1.32 6.06
CA LYS A 21 7.66 -1.84 4.70
C LYS A 21 6.29 -2.43 4.37
N LEU A 22 5.87 -2.28 3.10
CA LEU A 22 4.59 -2.80 2.65
C LEU A 22 4.44 -4.29 2.92
N GLU A 23 5.52 -5.03 2.73
CA GLU A 23 5.51 -6.49 2.90
C GLU A 23 5.16 -6.92 4.32
N LEU A 24 5.29 -6.02 5.29
CA LEU A 24 5.01 -6.34 6.68
C LEU A 24 3.54 -6.15 7.07
N TYR A 25 2.75 -5.55 6.17
CA TYR A 25 1.31 -5.41 6.41
C TYR A 25 0.57 -6.61 5.85
N ASN A 26 -0.60 -6.91 6.43
CA ASN A 26 -1.41 -8.00 5.90
C ASN A 26 -2.17 -7.52 4.65
N TYR A 27 -2.71 -8.49 3.91
CA TYR A 27 -3.41 -8.21 2.67
C TYR A 27 -4.56 -7.21 2.86
N TYR A 28 -5.36 -7.43 3.89
CA TYR A 28 -6.53 -6.60 4.14
C TYR A 28 -6.14 -5.13 4.34
N THR A 29 -5.11 -4.91 5.17
CA THR A 29 -4.62 -3.56 5.44
C THR A 29 -4.06 -2.91 4.17
N LEU A 30 -3.34 -3.69 3.36
CA LEU A 30 -2.79 -3.17 2.11
C LEU A 30 -3.89 -2.77 1.14
N CYS A 31 -4.99 -3.53 1.11
CA CYS A 31 -6.13 -3.18 0.26
C CYS A 31 -6.75 -1.86 0.70
N MET A 32 -6.81 -1.61 2.01
CA MET A 32 -7.30 -0.33 2.51
C MET A 32 -6.40 0.82 2.08
N PHE A 33 -5.08 0.61 2.16
CA PHE A 33 -4.13 1.64 1.72
C PHE A 33 -4.29 1.94 0.23
N LEU A 34 -4.40 0.88 -0.58
CA LEU A 34 -4.56 1.06 -2.02
C LEU A 34 -5.84 1.85 -2.33
N ASP A 35 -6.92 1.52 -1.65
CA ASP A 35 -8.18 2.23 -1.83
C ASP A 35 -8.03 3.72 -1.53
N LYS A 36 -7.35 4.05 -0.43
CA LYS A 36 -7.13 5.44 -0.04
C LYS A 36 -6.30 6.18 -1.10
N VAL A 37 -5.23 5.54 -1.60
CA VAL A 37 -4.38 6.15 -2.60
C VAL A 37 -5.17 6.41 -3.89
N GLU A 38 -6.01 5.47 -4.27
CA GLU A 38 -6.83 5.63 -5.47
C GLU A 38 -7.85 6.74 -5.33
N LYS A 39 -8.23 7.07 -4.10
CA LYS A 39 -9.11 8.20 -3.83
C LYS A 39 -8.35 9.51 -3.68
N GLY A 40 -7.05 9.47 -3.85
CA GLY A 40 -6.23 10.68 -3.76
C GLY A 40 -5.77 11.04 -2.35
N GLU A 41 -5.98 10.17 -1.37
CA GLU A 41 -5.55 10.43 0.00
C GLU A 41 -4.07 10.10 0.18
N LYS A 42 -3.41 10.86 1.05
CA LYS A 42 -2.01 10.59 1.37
C LYS A 42 -1.94 9.57 2.50
N LEU A 43 -0.97 8.67 2.41
CA LEU A 43 -0.76 7.63 3.43
C LEU A 43 0.31 8.01 4.45
N ASN A 44 1.16 8.97 4.12
CA ASN A 44 2.21 9.46 5.03
C ASN A 44 2.11 10.95 5.17
#